data_70ca5780b2b886cd69780dace89aa7bc
#
_entry.id   70ca5780b2b886cd69780dace89aa7bc
#
_cell.length_a   1.000
_cell.length_b   1.000
_cell.length_c   1.000
_cell.angle_alpha   90.00
_cell.angle_beta   90.00
_cell.angle_gamma   90.00
#
_symmetry.space_group_name_H-M   'P 1'
#
loop_
_entity.id
_entity.type
_entity.pdbx_description
1 polymer ?
#
loop_
_entity_poly.entity_id
_entity_poly.type
_entity_poly.pdbx_seq_one_letter_code
_entity_poly.pdbx_strand_id
1 'polypeptide(L)'
;MKISLIAAFAKERVIGKGGKIPWNLKEDLKHFRNKTEGCSVVMGRKTYESIGKPLSNRLNIVMTRTPKKIKDVTEVINKERAMEIASAFSEEIFIIGGERIYEEFLPLASKMYLTEINIEVEGDTFFPNWNLSDWKELSRKDCKDLNQNIEYSFLEYVRTVSYTHLTLPTNSRV
;
A
#
# COMPACT_ATOMS: atom_id res chain seq x y z
N MET A 1 2.16 13.52 9.65
CA MET A 1 1.69 12.17 9.29
C MET A 1 1.67 12.02 7.77
N LYS A 2 2.27 10.98 7.27
CA LYS A 2 2.35 10.72 5.83
C LYS A 2 1.76 9.33 5.56
N ILE A 3 0.73 9.27 4.74
CA ILE A 3 0.09 8.01 4.38
C ILE A 3 0.54 7.61 2.99
N SER A 4 1.15 6.43 2.88
CA SER A 4 1.67 5.90 1.63
C SER A 4 1.02 4.56 1.34
N LEU A 5 0.63 4.34 0.08
CA LEU A 5 0.21 3.03 -0.36
C LEU A 5 1.42 2.32 -0.93
N ILE A 6 1.57 1.04 -0.64
CA ILE A 6 2.61 0.22 -1.25
C ILE A 6 1.97 -1.05 -1.77
N ALA A 7 2.19 -1.35 -3.05
CA ALA A 7 1.53 -2.46 -3.72
C ALA A 7 2.34 -2.96 -4.91
N ALA A 8 2.18 -4.24 -5.20
CA ALA A 8 2.68 -4.82 -6.45
C ALA A 8 1.47 -5.37 -7.20
N PHE A 9 1.41 -5.17 -8.50
CA PHE A 9 0.30 -5.69 -9.29
C PHE A 9 0.75 -6.10 -10.69
N ALA A 10 0.03 -7.08 -11.23
CA ALA A 10 0.22 -7.54 -12.59
C ALA A 10 -0.63 -6.68 -13.53
N LYS A 11 -0.66 -7.05 -14.80
CA LYS A 11 -1.47 -6.34 -15.80
C LYS A 11 -2.91 -6.24 -15.33
N GLU A 12 -3.58 -5.15 -15.70
CA GLU A 12 -4.94 -4.81 -15.28
C GLU A 12 -5.06 -4.59 -13.77
N ARG A 13 -3.95 -4.30 -13.12
CA ARG A 13 -3.85 -4.01 -11.69
C ARG A 13 -4.27 -5.17 -10.78
N VAL A 14 -4.07 -6.41 -11.24
CA VAL A 14 -4.37 -7.60 -10.44
C VAL A 14 -3.41 -7.68 -9.26
N ILE A 15 -3.94 -7.78 -8.04
CA ILE A 15 -3.12 -7.91 -6.82
C ILE A 15 -3.29 -9.27 -6.15
N GLY A 16 -4.27 -10.06 -6.54
CA GLY A 16 -4.45 -11.37 -5.94
C GLY A 16 -5.51 -12.21 -6.63
N LYS A 17 -5.50 -13.49 -6.30
CA LYS A 17 -6.48 -14.47 -6.72
C LYS A 17 -6.65 -15.50 -5.63
N GLY A 18 -7.90 -15.70 -5.17
CA GLY A 18 -8.20 -16.66 -4.12
C GLY A 18 -7.44 -16.41 -2.83
N GLY A 19 -7.18 -15.15 -2.50
CA GLY A 19 -6.44 -14.78 -1.29
C GLY A 19 -4.93 -14.93 -1.41
N LYS A 20 -4.41 -15.22 -2.59
CA LYS A 20 -2.99 -15.42 -2.81
C LYS A 20 -2.44 -14.46 -3.87
N ILE A 21 -1.16 -14.14 -3.76
CA ILE A 21 -0.45 -13.34 -4.74
C ILE A 21 0.04 -14.28 -5.83
N PRO A 22 -0.34 -14.05 -7.11
CA PRO A 22 -0.05 -15.00 -8.18
C PRO A 22 1.35 -14.92 -8.79
N TRP A 23 2.32 -14.33 -8.09
CA TRP A 23 3.72 -14.26 -8.54
C TRP A 23 4.65 -14.32 -7.34
N ASN A 24 5.93 -14.53 -7.60
CA ASN A 24 6.96 -14.57 -6.55
C ASN A 24 8.23 -13.88 -7.08
N LEU A 25 8.46 -12.67 -6.61
CA LEU A 25 9.64 -11.87 -6.98
C LEU A 25 10.39 -11.48 -5.71
N LYS A 26 11.57 -12.05 -5.50
CA LYS A 26 12.37 -11.81 -4.30
C LYS A 26 12.77 -10.35 -4.16
N GLU A 27 13.10 -9.68 -5.27
CA GLU A 27 13.50 -8.27 -5.23
C GLU A 27 12.35 -7.37 -4.83
N ASP A 28 11.12 -7.73 -5.19
CA ASP A 28 9.95 -6.98 -4.76
C ASP A 28 9.70 -7.15 -3.27
N LEU A 29 9.89 -8.35 -2.74
CA LEU A 29 9.75 -8.59 -1.30
C LEU A 29 10.80 -7.81 -0.52
N LYS A 30 12.02 -7.74 -1.03
CA LYS A 30 13.10 -6.97 -0.42
C LYS A 30 12.78 -5.47 -0.47
N HIS A 31 12.28 -4.99 -1.58
CA HIS A 31 11.86 -3.59 -1.74
C HIS A 31 10.78 -3.24 -0.72
N PHE A 32 9.78 -4.09 -0.58
CA PHE A 32 8.71 -3.90 0.39
C PHE A 32 9.27 -3.80 1.82
N ARG A 33 10.14 -4.72 2.19
CA ARG A 33 10.76 -4.70 3.51
C ARG A 33 11.54 -3.42 3.74
N ASN A 34 12.37 -3.04 2.78
CA ASN A 34 13.23 -1.86 2.92
C ASN A 34 12.41 -0.59 3.10
N LYS A 35 11.28 -0.48 2.42
CA LYS A 35 10.43 0.71 2.53
C LYS A 35 9.65 0.75 3.84
N THR A 36 9.15 -0.39 4.32
CA THR A 36 8.24 -0.43 5.45
C THR A 36 8.90 -0.65 6.80
N GLU A 37 10.17 -1.07 6.83
CA GLU A 37 10.85 -1.40 8.08
C GLU A 37 10.88 -0.22 9.03
N GLY A 38 10.54 -0.48 10.29
CA GLY A 38 10.49 0.56 11.32
C GLY A 38 9.22 1.39 11.31
N CYS A 39 8.30 1.12 10.42
CA CYS A 39 7.07 1.89 10.25
C CYS A 39 5.83 1.12 10.65
N SER A 40 4.71 1.85 10.75
CA SER A 40 3.40 1.23 10.92
C SER A 40 2.94 0.68 9.57
N VAL A 41 2.35 -0.51 9.57
CA VAL A 41 1.72 -1.10 8.39
C VAL A 41 0.26 -1.38 8.72
N VAL A 42 -0.64 -0.98 7.81
CA VAL A 42 -2.08 -1.16 7.98
C VAL A 42 -2.58 -2.12 6.90
N MET A 43 -3.32 -3.12 7.32
CA MET A 43 -3.81 -4.15 6.42
C MET A 43 -5.19 -4.64 6.83
N GLY A 44 -5.87 -5.28 5.90
CA GLY A 44 -7.12 -5.97 6.21
C GLY A 44 -6.85 -7.35 6.77
N ARG A 45 -7.89 -7.96 7.35
CA ARG A 45 -7.77 -9.29 7.97
C ARG A 45 -7.30 -10.36 6.98
N LYS A 46 -7.84 -10.36 5.76
CA LYS A 46 -7.48 -11.37 4.77
C LYS A 46 -6.02 -11.26 4.35
N THR A 47 -5.50 -10.04 4.27
CA THR A 47 -4.09 -9.83 3.96
C THR A 47 -3.22 -10.38 5.08
N TYR A 48 -3.61 -10.13 6.32
CA TYR A 48 -2.88 -10.69 7.46
C TYR A 48 -2.89 -12.22 7.42
N GLU A 49 -4.04 -12.83 7.15
CA GLU A 49 -4.14 -14.29 7.06
C GLU A 49 -3.27 -14.85 5.93
N SER A 50 -3.17 -14.13 4.83
CA SER A 50 -2.30 -14.53 3.72
C SER A 50 -0.82 -14.49 4.10
N ILE A 51 -0.41 -13.46 4.84
CA ILE A 51 0.96 -13.33 5.32
C ILE A 51 1.26 -14.39 6.39
N GLY A 52 0.29 -14.65 7.25
CA GLY A 52 0.35 -15.74 8.23
C GLY A 52 1.05 -15.41 9.55
N LYS A 53 1.72 -14.27 9.64
CA LYS A 53 2.43 -13.86 10.86
C LYS A 53 2.65 -12.36 10.85
N PRO A 54 2.88 -11.74 12.03
CA PRO A 54 3.22 -10.32 12.06
C PRO A 54 4.53 -10.05 11.31
N LEU A 55 4.60 -8.91 10.66
CA LEU A 55 5.83 -8.47 9.99
C LEU A 55 6.79 -7.92 11.05
N SER A 56 8.02 -8.42 11.05
CA SER A 56 9.01 -8.03 12.04
C SER A 56 9.44 -6.57 11.90
N ASN A 57 9.80 -5.95 13.03
CA ASN A 57 10.28 -4.57 13.11
C ASN A 57 9.30 -3.54 12.56
N ARG A 58 8.02 -3.83 12.64
CA ARG A 58 6.94 -2.94 12.19
C ARG A 58 5.77 -3.04 13.16
N LEU A 59 5.01 -1.96 13.27
CA LEU A 59 3.77 -2.01 14.03
C LEU A 59 2.69 -2.55 13.09
N ASN A 60 2.17 -3.73 13.37
CA ASN A 60 1.17 -4.38 12.53
C ASN A 60 -0.23 -4.00 13.01
N ILE A 61 -0.97 -3.30 12.16
CA ILE A 61 -2.34 -2.88 12.44
C ILE A 61 -3.25 -3.61 11.47
N VAL A 62 -4.20 -4.37 11.99
CA VAL A 62 -5.14 -5.15 11.19
C VAL A 62 -6.53 -4.58 11.39
N MET A 63 -7.16 -4.18 10.29
CA MET A 63 -8.53 -3.69 10.31
C MET A 63 -9.48 -4.87 10.19
N THR A 64 -10.34 -5.04 11.18
CA THR A 64 -11.28 -6.15 11.20
C THR A 64 -12.52 -5.76 12.02
N ARG A 65 -13.69 -6.21 11.56
CA ARG A 65 -14.95 -6.00 12.29
C ARG A 65 -15.09 -6.96 13.45
N THR A 66 -14.32 -8.04 13.47
CA THR A 66 -14.40 -9.10 14.48
C THR A 66 -13.03 -9.38 15.08
N PRO A 67 -12.56 -8.51 16.00
CA PRO A 67 -11.25 -8.72 16.63
C PRO A 67 -11.16 -10.06 17.34
N LYS A 68 -10.05 -10.75 17.20
CA LYS A 68 -9.80 -12.07 17.76
C LYS A 68 -8.63 -12.08 18.74
N LYS A 69 -8.10 -10.91 19.07
CA LYS A 69 -6.95 -10.75 19.98
C LYS A 69 -5.72 -11.52 19.47
N ILE A 70 -5.38 -11.27 18.22
CA ILE A 70 -4.21 -11.89 17.60
C ILE A 70 -2.95 -11.36 18.27
N LYS A 71 -2.04 -12.27 18.63
CA LYS A 71 -0.80 -11.91 19.33
C LYS A 71 0.10 -11.06 18.43
N ASP A 72 0.69 -10.02 19.04
CA ASP A 72 1.66 -9.12 18.39
C ASP A 72 1.07 -8.30 17.22
N VAL A 73 -0.24 -8.14 17.21
CA VAL A 73 -0.96 -7.37 16.21
C VAL A 73 -1.94 -6.45 16.93
N THR A 74 -2.09 -5.24 16.42
CA THR A 74 -3.09 -4.31 16.92
C THR A 74 -4.31 -4.38 16.01
N GLU A 75 -5.43 -4.84 16.54
CA GLU A 75 -6.67 -4.93 15.76
C GLU A 75 -7.52 -3.70 15.98
N VAL A 76 -8.05 -3.13 14.90
CA VAL A 76 -8.91 -1.95 14.95
C VAL A 76 -10.12 -2.16 14.06
N ILE A 77 -11.22 -1.48 14.36
CA ILE A 77 -12.46 -1.66 13.63
C ILE A 77 -12.73 -0.55 12.62
N ASN A 78 -12.01 0.58 12.70
CA ASN A 78 -12.23 1.67 11.75
C ASN A 78 -10.93 2.35 11.38
N LYS A 79 -11.01 3.12 10.29
CA LYS A 79 -9.90 3.83 9.69
C LYS A 79 -9.31 4.90 10.61
N GLU A 80 -10.16 5.64 11.30
CA GLU A 80 -9.72 6.71 12.20
C GLU A 80 -8.85 6.18 13.31
N ARG A 81 -9.25 5.07 13.90
CA ARG A 81 -8.46 4.44 14.97
C ARG A 81 -7.14 3.90 14.44
N ALA A 82 -7.16 3.32 13.22
CA ALA A 82 -5.94 2.83 12.59
C ALA A 82 -4.93 3.97 12.43
N MET A 83 -5.38 5.12 11.94
CA MET A 83 -4.52 6.26 11.71
C MET A 83 -3.98 6.85 13.00
N GLU A 84 -4.81 6.92 14.02
CA GLU A 84 -4.40 7.42 15.32
C GLU A 84 -3.26 6.60 15.91
N ILE A 85 -3.42 5.29 15.91
CA ILE A 85 -2.40 4.38 16.46
C ILE A 85 -1.15 4.39 15.58
N ALA A 86 -1.33 4.32 14.27
CA ALA A 86 -0.21 4.26 13.34
C ALA A 86 0.66 5.50 13.40
N SER A 87 0.03 6.69 13.46
CA SER A 87 0.78 7.95 13.47
C SER A 87 1.54 8.17 14.77
N ALA A 88 1.09 7.56 15.86
CA ALA A 88 1.81 7.64 17.12
C ALA A 88 3.11 6.82 17.08
N PHE A 89 3.19 5.82 16.22
CA PHE A 89 4.35 4.95 16.11
C PHE A 89 5.39 5.44 15.10
N SER A 90 4.95 5.90 13.93
CA SER A 90 5.88 6.34 12.89
C SER A 90 5.31 7.50 12.10
N GLU A 91 6.18 8.30 11.50
CA GLU A 91 5.80 9.45 10.67
C GLU A 91 5.14 8.98 9.38
N GLU A 92 5.70 7.98 8.73
CA GLU A 92 5.14 7.42 7.51
C GLU A 92 4.39 6.14 7.85
N ILE A 93 3.17 6.04 7.33
CA ILE A 93 2.27 4.92 7.55
C ILE A 93 2.07 4.23 6.21
N PHE A 94 2.28 2.92 6.15
CA PHE A 94 2.14 2.17 4.92
C PHE A 94 0.85 1.35 4.90
N ILE A 95 0.07 1.54 3.85
CA ILE A 95 -1.15 0.77 3.60
C ILE A 95 -0.75 -0.37 2.67
N ILE A 96 -0.93 -1.61 3.14
CA ILE A 96 -0.36 -2.77 2.44
C ILE A 96 -1.41 -3.74 1.86
N GLY A 97 -2.67 -3.36 1.92
CA GLY A 97 -3.71 -4.12 1.22
C GLY A 97 -4.75 -4.75 2.12
N GLY A 98 -5.71 -5.41 1.61
CA GLY A 98 -5.91 -5.63 0.18
C GLY A 98 -6.76 -4.59 -0.52
N GLU A 99 -7.50 -5.03 -1.51
CA GLU A 99 -8.24 -4.13 -2.40
C GLU A 99 -9.08 -3.10 -1.67
N ARG A 100 -9.93 -3.53 -0.73
CA ARG A 100 -10.80 -2.64 0.02
C ARG A 100 -10.01 -1.64 0.86
N ILE A 101 -8.93 -2.07 1.47
CA ILE A 101 -8.11 -1.20 2.31
C ILE A 101 -7.39 -0.16 1.46
N TYR A 102 -6.89 -0.54 0.30
CA TYR A 102 -6.32 0.42 -0.63
C TYR A 102 -7.36 1.46 -1.04
N GLU A 103 -8.58 1.01 -1.36
CA GLU A 103 -9.67 1.93 -1.76
C GLU A 103 -10.01 2.93 -0.67
N GLU A 104 -10.07 2.47 0.59
CA GLU A 104 -10.41 3.33 1.70
C GLU A 104 -9.36 4.40 1.97
N PHE A 105 -8.07 4.07 1.77
CA PHE A 105 -6.99 4.98 2.10
C PHE A 105 -6.46 5.79 0.93
N LEU A 106 -6.79 5.42 -0.31
CA LEU A 106 -6.31 6.16 -1.48
C LEU A 106 -6.64 7.65 -1.41
N PRO A 107 -7.86 8.07 -1.01
CA PRO A 107 -8.16 9.49 -0.92
C PRO A 107 -7.31 10.25 0.11
N LEU A 108 -6.75 9.55 1.08
CA LEU A 108 -5.97 10.13 2.16
C LEU A 108 -4.47 10.05 1.93
N ALA A 109 -4.04 9.28 0.92
CA ALA A 109 -2.64 9.04 0.68
C ALA A 109 -1.96 10.21 -0.02
N SER A 110 -0.71 10.45 0.34
CA SER A 110 0.10 11.47 -0.31
C SER A 110 1.15 10.85 -1.23
N LYS A 111 1.38 9.55 -1.12
CA LYS A 111 2.39 8.85 -1.91
C LYS A 111 1.97 7.43 -2.22
N MET A 112 2.44 6.93 -3.35
CA MET A 112 2.27 5.52 -3.72
C MET A 112 3.62 4.96 -4.16
N TYR A 113 3.95 3.78 -3.63
CA TYR A 113 5.10 2.98 -4.09
C TYR A 113 4.50 1.77 -4.80
N LEU A 114 4.63 1.72 -6.11
CA LEU A 114 3.98 0.68 -6.91
C LEU A 114 5.03 -0.16 -7.65
N THR A 115 4.82 -1.46 -7.69
CA THR A 115 5.61 -2.36 -8.51
C THR A 115 4.69 -2.88 -9.61
N GLU A 116 4.97 -2.50 -10.84
CA GLU A 116 4.22 -2.98 -12.01
C GLU A 116 4.94 -4.20 -12.56
N ILE A 117 4.27 -5.33 -12.58
CA ILE A 117 4.84 -6.60 -13.03
C ILE A 117 4.25 -6.93 -14.39
N ASN A 118 5.11 -7.11 -15.40
CA ASN A 118 4.68 -7.30 -16.78
C ASN A 118 4.32 -8.75 -17.06
N ILE A 119 3.27 -9.23 -16.39
CA ILE A 119 2.71 -10.56 -16.61
C ILE A 119 1.19 -10.48 -16.66
N GLU A 120 0.60 -11.39 -17.40
CA GLU A 120 -0.86 -11.54 -17.43
C GLU A 120 -1.22 -12.68 -16.49
N VAL A 121 -2.08 -12.39 -15.52
CA VAL A 121 -2.58 -13.39 -14.60
C VAL A 121 -4.06 -13.16 -14.39
N GLU A 122 -4.79 -14.21 -14.11
CA GLU A 122 -6.17 -14.07 -13.69
C GLU A 122 -6.20 -13.63 -12.24
N GLY A 123 -7.10 -12.72 -11.91
CA GLY A 123 -7.23 -12.26 -10.54
C GLY A 123 -8.65 -11.92 -10.20
N ASP A 124 -8.92 -11.87 -8.90
CA ASP A 124 -10.22 -11.49 -8.37
C ASP A 124 -10.15 -10.25 -7.48
N THR A 125 -8.94 -9.78 -7.19
CA THR A 125 -8.75 -8.54 -6.45
C THR A 125 -7.78 -7.64 -7.21
N PHE A 126 -8.01 -6.33 -7.12
CA PHE A 126 -7.33 -5.35 -7.95
C PHE A 126 -6.91 -4.14 -7.13
N PHE A 127 -5.79 -3.55 -7.51
CA PHE A 127 -5.42 -2.25 -6.97
C PHE A 127 -6.39 -1.21 -7.55
N PRO A 128 -6.87 -0.25 -6.75
CA PRO A 128 -7.85 0.73 -7.24
C PRO A 128 -7.29 1.58 -8.36
N ASN A 129 -8.17 2.04 -9.23
CA ASN A 129 -7.79 2.97 -10.27
C ASN A 129 -7.52 4.34 -9.63
N TRP A 130 -6.57 5.08 -10.19
CA TRP A 130 -6.28 6.42 -9.68
C TRP A 130 -6.31 7.41 -10.83
N ASN A 131 -6.62 8.67 -10.50
CA ASN A 131 -6.70 9.72 -11.49
C ASN A 131 -5.31 10.28 -11.76
N LEU A 132 -4.85 10.17 -13.00
CA LEU A 132 -3.53 10.64 -13.39
C LEU A 132 -3.32 12.13 -13.18
N SER A 133 -4.40 12.91 -13.15
CA SER A 133 -4.28 14.35 -12.89
C SER A 133 -3.99 14.65 -11.42
N ASP A 134 -4.26 13.70 -10.53
CA ASP A 134 -4.02 13.85 -9.09
C ASP A 134 -2.65 13.36 -8.65
N TRP A 135 -1.95 12.63 -9.50
CA TRP A 135 -0.71 11.97 -9.14
C TRP A 135 0.38 12.22 -10.16
N LYS A 136 1.59 12.48 -9.66
CA LYS A 136 2.77 12.70 -10.50
C LYS A 136 3.78 11.59 -10.27
N GLU A 137 4.25 10.99 -11.36
CA GLU A 137 5.31 10.00 -11.28
C GLU A 137 6.63 10.69 -10.94
N LEU A 138 7.24 10.31 -9.82
CA LEU A 138 8.52 10.85 -9.38
C LEU A 138 9.69 10.05 -9.90
N SER A 139 9.56 8.74 -9.94
CA SER A 139 10.66 7.88 -10.36
C SER A 139 10.13 6.59 -10.95
N ARG A 140 10.94 6.00 -11.81
CA ARG A 140 10.65 4.72 -12.45
C ARG A 140 11.98 3.98 -12.59
N LYS A 141 12.03 2.75 -12.14
CA LYS A 141 13.19 1.89 -12.29
C LYS A 141 12.76 0.57 -12.91
N ASP A 142 13.19 0.33 -14.14
CA ASP A 142 12.86 -0.90 -14.85
C ASP A 142 13.84 -2.00 -14.47
N CYS A 143 13.31 -3.18 -14.20
CA CYS A 143 14.07 -4.34 -13.72
C CYS A 143 13.65 -5.60 -14.46
N LYS A 144 14.44 -6.64 -14.30
CA LYS A 144 14.12 -7.93 -14.89
C LYS A 144 14.59 -9.05 -13.96
N ASP A 145 13.72 -10.01 -13.70
CA ASP A 145 14.08 -11.23 -13.02
C ASP A 145 14.53 -12.23 -14.09
N LEU A 146 15.84 -12.48 -14.16
CA LEU A 146 16.42 -13.32 -15.20
C LEU A 146 16.04 -14.79 -15.06
N ASN A 147 15.80 -15.25 -13.83
CA ASN A 147 15.46 -16.65 -13.58
C ASN A 147 14.05 -16.98 -14.11
N GLN A 148 13.13 -16.05 -13.94
CA GLN A 148 11.73 -16.25 -14.35
C GLN A 148 11.42 -15.56 -15.66
N ASN A 149 12.36 -14.75 -16.19
CA ASN A 149 12.15 -13.94 -17.39
C ASN A 149 10.94 -13.01 -17.25
N ILE A 150 10.86 -12.35 -16.10
CA ILE A 150 9.77 -11.41 -15.81
C ILE A 150 10.32 -10.00 -15.73
N GLU A 151 9.73 -9.09 -16.49
CA GLU A 151 10.05 -7.67 -16.41
C GLU A 151 9.12 -7.00 -15.42
N TYR A 152 9.65 -6.06 -14.64
CA TYR A 152 8.86 -5.32 -13.68
C TYR A 152 9.50 -3.95 -13.44
N SER A 153 8.74 -3.03 -12.86
CA SER A 153 9.22 -1.67 -12.63
C SER A 153 8.80 -1.20 -11.26
N PHE A 154 9.72 -0.51 -10.57
CA PHE A 154 9.41 0.17 -9.33
C PHE A 154 9.08 1.62 -9.64
N LEU A 155 7.91 2.08 -9.20
CA LEU A 155 7.44 3.43 -9.45
C LEU A 155 7.12 4.14 -8.13
N GLU A 156 7.35 5.45 -8.12
CA GLU A 156 6.91 6.28 -7.01
C GLU A 156 6.04 7.40 -7.55
N TYR A 157 4.89 7.60 -6.94
CA TYR A 157 3.95 8.66 -7.28
C TYR A 157 3.72 9.55 -6.06
N VAL A 158 3.61 10.85 -6.29
CA VAL A 158 3.18 11.78 -5.25
C VAL A 158 1.91 12.48 -5.70
N ARG A 159 1.10 12.89 -4.73
CA ARG A 159 -0.14 13.60 -5.02
C ARG A 159 0.20 15.01 -5.43
N THR A 160 -0.36 15.44 -6.56
CA THR A 160 -0.07 16.77 -7.12
C THR A 160 -1.03 17.85 -6.64
N VAL A 161 -2.18 17.45 -6.13
CA VAL A 161 -3.29 18.37 -5.89
C VAL A 161 -3.27 19.01 -4.51
N SER A 162 -2.63 18.37 -3.54
CA SER A 162 -2.73 18.76 -2.15
C SER A 162 -2.39 20.22 -1.88
N TYR A 163 -1.41 20.76 -2.55
CA TYR A 163 -0.99 22.14 -2.28
C TYR A 163 -1.83 23.19 -2.99
N THR A 164 -2.54 22.83 -4.04
CA THR A 164 -3.32 23.82 -4.78
C THR A 164 -4.61 24.20 -4.06
N HIS A 165 -5.11 23.32 -3.24
CA HIS A 165 -6.33 23.57 -2.49
C HIS A 165 -6.10 24.42 -1.26
N LEU A 166 -4.93 24.43 -0.77
CA LEU A 166 -4.61 25.17 0.43
C LEU A 166 -4.54 26.65 0.22
N THR A 167 -4.41 27.06 -0.95
CA THR A 167 -4.35 28.47 -1.25
C THR A 167 -5.75 29.02 -1.47
N LEU A 168 -6.07 28.78 -1.26
CA LEU A 168 -6.74 29.20 -1.36
C LEU A 168 -7.31 29.69 -0.95
N PRO A 169 -7.26 29.67 -0.60
CA PRO A 169 -7.56 29.99 -0.34
C PRO A 169 -7.77 30.50 0.00
N THR A 170 -7.91 30.53 0.44
CA THR A 170 -7.70 30.57 0.67
C THR A 170 -7.64 31.24 0.87
N ASN A 171 -7.92 31.54 0.97
CA ASN A 171 -7.56 31.74 1.07
C ASN A 171 -7.51 32.27 1.12
N SER A 172 -7.81 32.64 1.02
CA SER A 172 -7.49 32.74 1.02
C SER A 172 -7.37 33.26 1.22
N ARG A 173 -7.54 33.62 1.20
CA ARG A 173 -7.26 33.74 1.34
C ARG A 173 -7.06 34.15 1.29
N VAL A 174 -7.32 34.38 1.35
CA VAL A 174 -6.94 34.47 1.23
C VAL A 174 -6.83 34.61 1.27
#